data_5545b240553931206ebab4be57c8dd0a
#
_entry.id   5545b240553931206ebab4be57c8dd0a
#
_cell.length_a   1.000
_cell.length_b   1.000
_cell.length_c   1.000
_cell.angle_alpha   90.00
_cell.angle_beta   90.00
_cell.angle_gamma   90.00
#
_symmetry.space_group_name_H-M   'P 1'
#
loop_
_entity.id
_entity.type
_entity.pdbx_description
1 polymer ?
#
loop_
_entity_poly.entity_id
_entity_poly.type
_entity_poly.pdbx_seq_one_letter_code
_entity_poly.pdbx_strand_id
1 'polypeptide(L)'
;MIEQHDNLAAEFELYYMNGVQMLASIIDPNMLYAEWGRATGKTEGVMGPRLIRVANDMPGELSFLVHKTYVALMTNVWPNIQAYFSRPVIVNGRQRAMLEYGVDYVVGETRLPSHFRLPRYPVSYAKHSVIFRNGAHLQLVSSDQPESVAGRNAVHAFIEEMKHNSGEKLKSRLFPSLRGGSAEIRKSAYYEGVTGVSDTARVDLGEDDWFEDYERNMNHELIEEIASVSLAVNKSLYRQFVLNREMRETKNPISMEKIRLEQQQLASFLARWRPRLADMRRNAVYYIRASSFRNKDILGPKFFKTQLDTLDMDEFLTAICGVRHKEVTNKFFAAYDKARHQFKDSYVYDAILGHDLKDKFTLTARYLRHYNRREPLYVGYDPGAFSSMIVGQKKDYGRQLDIIKEFWAYYPEEQDSLAQQFYQFFGADAQDKVVHLYPDRAGNKRREELEQITTDSRALKAALEGYGFSVILHNEGAATIYHWQQFKLCLMLFGEQRNFLPRVRICENECKNLCSAILISPLVKKGNSIELDKSSEKKEPLKRQAGLTTQLPSAMIYLLYGLYGDIAKSDLSTFPTDLPDNTAI
;
A
#
# COMPACT_ATOMS: atom_id res chain seq x y z
N MET A 1 38.22 -14.92 -21.32
CA MET A 1 37.29 -13.94 -20.70
C MET A 1 36.28 -14.61 -19.74
N ILE A 2 35.89 -15.86 -19.94
CA ILE A 2 34.94 -16.60 -19.06
C ILE A 2 35.63 -17.08 -17.77
N GLU A 3 36.89 -17.53 -17.82
CA GLU A 3 37.64 -18.01 -16.65
C GLU A 3 37.99 -16.91 -15.60
N GLN A 4 38.02 -15.63 -15.99
CA GLN A 4 38.24 -14.52 -15.04
C GLN A 4 36.96 -14.14 -14.25
N HIS A 5 35.79 -14.50 -14.76
CA HIS A 5 34.53 -14.24 -14.05
C HIS A 5 34.26 -15.24 -12.92
N ASP A 6 34.69 -16.48 -13.07
CA ASP A 6 34.47 -17.53 -12.04
C ASP A 6 35.28 -17.27 -10.76
N ASN A 7 36.45 -16.68 -10.87
CA ASN A 7 37.25 -16.30 -9.69
C ASN A 7 36.72 -15.08 -8.94
N LEU A 8 36.00 -14.17 -9.63
CA LEU A 8 35.34 -13.03 -8.99
C LEU A 8 34.06 -13.45 -8.26
N ALA A 9 33.34 -14.44 -8.77
CA ALA A 9 32.16 -15.01 -8.11
C ALA A 9 32.48 -15.65 -6.76
N ALA A 10 33.71 -16.15 -6.57
CA ALA A 10 34.16 -16.72 -5.29
C ALA A 10 34.49 -15.66 -4.20
N GLU A 11 34.74 -14.41 -4.59
CA GLU A 11 35.03 -13.31 -3.66
C GLU A 11 33.83 -12.37 -3.41
N PHE A 12 32.88 -12.32 -4.33
CA PHE A 12 31.68 -11.49 -4.26
C PHE A 12 30.45 -12.33 -4.56
N GLU A 13 29.45 -12.25 -3.73
CA GLU A 13 28.12 -12.75 -4.05
C GLU A 13 27.58 -11.90 -5.21
N LEU A 14 27.44 -12.52 -6.40
CA LEU A 14 26.87 -11.85 -7.55
C LEU A 14 25.39 -11.64 -7.30
N TYR A 15 24.99 -10.38 -7.24
CA TYR A 15 23.60 -9.99 -7.05
C TYR A 15 22.86 -9.94 -8.37
N TYR A 16 21.83 -10.78 -8.52
CA TYR A 16 20.99 -10.73 -9.69
C TYR A 16 20.12 -9.47 -9.69
N MET A 17 20.13 -8.75 -10.80
CA MET A 17 19.22 -7.66 -11.09
C MET A 17 18.54 -7.91 -12.44
N ASN A 18 17.22 -7.77 -12.51
CA ASN A 18 16.56 -7.75 -13.80
C ASN A 18 16.84 -6.44 -14.56
N GLY A 19 16.53 -6.40 -15.86
CA GLY A 19 16.90 -5.26 -16.71
C GLY A 19 16.37 -3.91 -16.23
N VAL A 20 15.16 -3.84 -15.63
CA VAL A 20 14.60 -2.57 -15.14
C VAL A 20 15.22 -2.12 -13.82
N GLN A 21 15.58 -3.05 -12.94
CA GLN A 21 16.34 -2.75 -11.72
C GLN A 21 17.74 -2.23 -12.06
N MET A 22 18.39 -2.86 -13.05
CA MET A 22 19.71 -2.44 -13.54
C MET A 22 19.65 -1.03 -14.14
N LEU A 23 18.66 -0.73 -14.98
CA LEU A 23 18.46 0.61 -15.55
C LEU A 23 18.22 1.66 -14.46
N ALA A 24 17.33 1.38 -13.50
CA ALA A 24 17.10 2.28 -12.37
C ALA A 24 18.37 2.55 -11.56
N SER A 25 19.22 1.53 -11.38
CA SER A 25 20.49 1.65 -10.68
C SER A 25 21.58 2.37 -11.47
N ILE A 26 21.64 2.21 -12.81
CA ILE A 26 22.61 2.87 -13.69
C ILE A 26 22.27 4.35 -13.83
N ILE A 27 21.00 4.67 -14.11
CA ILE A 27 20.54 6.06 -14.26
C ILE A 27 20.61 6.77 -12.92
N ASP A 28 20.02 6.20 -11.89
CA ASP A 28 20.06 6.67 -10.48
C ASP A 28 19.77 8.18 -10.36
N PRO A 29 18.60 8.66 -10.85
CA PRO A 29 18.27 10.08 -11.00
C PRO A 29 17.91 10.72 -9.65
N ASN A 30 17.73 12.03 -9.59
CA ASN A 30 17.17 12.72 -8.46
C ASN A 30 15.75 12.23 -8.14
N MET A 31 14.87 12.28 -9.14
CA MET A 31 13.49 11.80 -9.01
C MET A 31 13.32 10.50 -9.79
N LEU A 32 13.01 9.42 -9.07
CA LEU A 32 12.75 8.10 -9.64
C LEU A 32 11.34 7.65 -9.32
N TYR A 33 10.55 7.36 -10.35
CA TYR A 33 9.21 6.79 -10.25
C TYR A 33 9.16 5.44 -10.95
N ALA A 34 9.03 4.36 -10.18
CA ALA A 34 8.99 2.99 -10.68
C ALA A 34 7.57 2.43 -10.57
N GLU A 35 6.82 2.48 -11.67
CA GLU A 35 5.51 1.84 -11.83
C GLU A 35 5.72 0.43 -12.37
N TRP A 36 5.96 -0.52 -11.46
CA TRP A 36 6.30 -1.90 -11.82
C TRP A 36 5.28 -2.89 -11.31
N GLY A 37 4.92 -3.88 -12.11
CA GLY A 37 4.03 -4.96 -11.71
C GLY A 37 4.46 -5.67 -10.42
N ARG A 38 3.55 -6.38 -9.81
CA ARG A 38 3.79 -7.15 -8.57
C ARG A 38 4.98 -8.10 -8.73
N ALA A 39 5.75 -8.26 -7.66
CA ALA A 39 6.93 -9.14 -7.62
C ALA A 39 8.05 -8.81 -8.63
N THR A 40 8.09 -7.61 -9.19
CA THR A 40 9.22 -7.14 -10.03
C THR A 40 10.47 -6.83 -9.20
N GLY A 41 10.37 -6.84 -7.86
CA GLY A 41 11.48 -6.58 -6.96
C GLY A 41 11.73 -5.09 -6.71
N LYS A 42 10.67 -4.29 -6.51
CA LYS A 42 10.74 -2.85 -6.22
C LYS A 42 11.56 -2.54 -4.98
N THR A 43 11.34 -3.29 -3.89
CA THR A 43 12.08 -3.11 -2.63
C THR A 43 13.56 -3.47 -2.80
N GLU A 44 13.84 -4.62 -3.44
CA GLU A 44 15.19 -5.15 -3.65
C GLU A 44 16.02 -4.33 -4.65
N GLY A 45 15.40 -3.87 -5.72
CA GLY A 45 16.10 -3.19 -6.81
C GLY A 45 16.08 -1.66 -6.76
N VAL A 46 15.15 -1.07 -6.00
CA VAL A 46 14.96 0.39 -5.93
C VAL A 46 15.03 0.91 -4.49
N MET A 47 14.06 0.56 -3.64
CA MET A 47 13.92 1.18 -2.33
C MET A 47 15.11 0.93 -1.42
N GLY A 48 15.48 -0.32 -1.21
CA GLY A 48 16.60 -0.71 -0.34
C GLY A 48 17.94 -0.11 -0.79
N PRO A 49 18.37 -0.31 -2.05
CA PRO A 49 19.62 0.27 -2.55
C PRO A 49 19.66 1.79 -2.48
N ARG A 50 18.57 2.47 -2.84
CA ARG A 50 18.54 3.95 -2.82
C ARG A 50 18.49 4.51 -1.41
N LEU A 51 17.80 3.85 -0.46
CA LEU A 51 17.85 4.22 0.97
C LEU A 51 19.30 4.27 1.48
N ILE A 52 20.07 3.24 1.18
CA ILE A 52 21.47 3.16 1.61
C ILE A 52 22.32 4.25 0.92
N ARG A 53 22.14 4.46 -0.41
CA ARG A 53 22.88 5.48 -1.15
C ARG A 53 22.58 6.89 -0.65
N VAL A 54 21.31 7.22 -0.47
CA VAL A 54 20.84 8.53 0.02
C VAL A 54 21.37 8.79 1.43
N ALA A 55 21.30 7.79 2.34
CA ALA A 55 21.83 7.91 3.69
C ALA A 55 23.34 8.13 3.69
N ASN A 56 24.08 7.47 2.79
CA ASN A 56 25.54 7.62 2.68
C ASN A 56 25.93 8.96 2.05
N ASP A 57 25.21 9.43 1.06
CA ASP A 57 25.53 10.66 0.33
C ASP A 57 25.13 11.93 1.09
N MET A 58 24.13 11.83 1.98
CA MET A 58 23.65 12.93 2.79
C MET A 58 23.69 12.62 4.31
N PRO A 59 24.91 12.48 4.88
CA PRO A 59 25.07 12.15 6.28
C PRO A 59 24.52 13.22 7.22
N GLY A 60 23.87 12.79 8.29
CA GLY A 60 23.28 13.66 9.30
C GLY A 60 21.91 14.22 8.93
N GLU A 61 21.43 14.04 7.70
CA GLU A 61 20.21 14.67 7.22
C GLU A 61 18.97 13.76 7.36
N LEU A 62 17.79 14.39 7.36
CA LEU A 62 16.49 13.73 7.46
C LEU A 62 15.96 13.35 6.08
N SER A 63 15.52 12.10 5.92
CA SER A 63 14.68 11.65 4.81
C SER A 63 13.35 11.11 5.32
N PHE A 64 12.32 11.13 4.49
CA PHE A 64 11.02 10.55 4.82
C PHE A 64 10.80 9.21 4.13
N LEU A 65 10.22 8.25 4.86
CA LEU A 65 9.63 7.03 4.31
C LEU A 65 8.10 7.18 4.42
N VAL A 66 7.45 7.27 3.27
CA VAL A 66 6.05 7.68 3.16
C VAL A 66 5.18 6.53 2.67
N HIS A 67 4.08 6.31 3.34
CA HIS A 67 2.97 5.48 2.88
C HIS A 67 1.66 6.15 3.32
N LYS A 68 0.53 5.73 2.74
CA LYS A 68 -0.79 6.28 3.07
C LYS A 68 -1.05 6.29 4.58
N THR A 69 -0.79 5.18 5.25
CA THR A 69 -1.06 5.01 6.68
C THR A 69 0.16 4.53 7.47
N TYR A 70 0.24 4.91 8.74
CA TYR A 70 1.25 4.37 9.67
C TYR A 70 1.12 2.87 9.88
N VAL A 71 -0.10 2.36 9.89
CA VAL A 71 -0.36 0.92 10.03
C VAL A 71 0.39 0.14 8.94
N ALA A 72 0.23 0.54 7.68
CA ALA A 72 0.92 -0.10 6.58
C ALA A 72 2.45 0.07 6.64
N LEU A 73 2.95 1.24 7.10
CA LEU A 73 4.38 1.43 7.34
C LEU A 73 4.92 0.42 8.34
N MET A 74 4.22 0.17 9.45
CA MET A 74 4.67 -0.71 10.52
C MET A 74 4.47 -2.19 10.21
N THR A 75 3.39 -2.55 9.51
CA THR A 75 3.06 -3.96 9.25
C THR A 75 3.70 -4.53 7.99
N ASN A 76 3.95 -3.69 6.99
CA ASN A 76 4.37 -4.14 5.66
C ASN A 76 5.67 -3.49 5.20
N VAL A 77 5.72 -2.15 5.18
CA VAL A 77 6.83 -1.44 4.51
C VAL A 77 8.13 -1.58 5.29
N TRP A 78 8.11 -1.23 6.58
CA TRP A 78 9.31 -1.31 7.41
C TRP A 78 9.84 -2.74 7.58
N PRO A 79 9.03 -3.78 7.85
CA PRO A 79 9.52 -5.15 7.91
C PRO A 79 10.21 -5.62 6.63
N ASN A 80 9.71 -5.23 5.44
CA ASN A 80 10.35 -5.56 4.17
C ASN A 80 11.70 -4.86 3.99
N ILE A 81 11.81 -3.58 4.36
CA ILE A 81 13.08 -2.84 4.34
C ILE A 81 14.06 -3.44 5.35
N GLN A 82 13.60 -3.80 6.53
CA GLN A 82 14.43 -4.46 7.54
C GLN A 82 14.94 -5.83 7.07
N ALA A 83 14.10 -6.61 6.39
CA ALA A 83 14.50 -7.87 5.77
C ALA A 83 15.61 -7.64 4.71
N TYR A 84 15.48 -6.58 3.89
CA TYR A 84 16.52 -6.18 2.95
C TYR A 84 17.84 -5.82 3.66
N PHE A 85 17.79 -5.06 4.76
CA PHE A 85 18.99 -4.71 5.54
C PHE A 85 19.66 -5.94 6.17
N SER A 86 18.85 -6.91 6.60
CA SER A 86 19.34 -8.16 7.22
C SER A 86 19.89 -9.18 6.23
N ARG A 87 19.81 -8.88 4.93
CA ARG A 87 20.28 -9.76 3.88
C ARG A 87 21.77 -10.10 4.05
N PRO A 88 22.16 -11.40 3.93
CA PRO A 88 23.55 -11.80 4.04
C PRO A 88 24.37 -11.27 2.84
N VAL A 89 25.52 -10.70 3.13
CA VAL A 89 26.54 -10.27 2.16
C VAL A 89 27.91 -10.73 2.61
N ILE A 90 28.81 -10.95 1.66
CA ILE A 90 30.21 -11.31 1.96
C ILE A 90 31.06 -10.06 1.90
N VAL A 91 31.67 -9.70 3.04
CA VAL A 91 32.61 -8.57 3.14
C VAL A 91 33.92 -9.07 3.68
N ASN A 92 34.99 -8.91 2.92
CA ASN A 92 36.34 -9.41 3.28
C ASN A 92 36.35 -10.90 3.64
N GLY A 93 35.61 -11.72 2.89
CA GLY A 93 35.51 -13.18 3.09
C GLY A 93 34.68 -13.60 4.33
N ARG A 94 34.02 -12.66 5.00
CA ARG A 94 33.12 -12.95 6.13
C ARG A 94 31.70 -12.60 5.78
N GLN A 95 30.77 -13.51 6.10
CA GLN A 95 29.34 -13.26 5.95
C GLN A 95 28.85 -12.34 7.07
N ARG A 96 28.13 -11.29 6.70
CA ARG A 96 27.45 -10.38 7.63
C ARG A 96 26.12 -9.93 7.03
N ALA A 97 25.27 -9.27 7.82
CA ALA A 97 24.12 -8.55 7.27
C ALA A 97 24.58 -7.38 6.38
N MET A 98 23.81 -7.02 5.38
CA MET A 98 24.10 -5.84 4.53
C MET A 98 24.22 -4.57 5.39
N LEU A 99 23.27 -4.37 6.32
CA LEU A 99 23.38 -3.42 7.42
C LEU A 99 23.08 -4.14 8.73
N GLU A 100 23.96 -4.01 9.71
CA GLU A 100 23.89 -4.70 10.99
C GLU A 100 23.25 -3.77 12.04
N TYR A 101 22.18 -4.26 12.71
CA TYR A 101 21.53 -3.52 13.78
C TYR A 101 22.49 -3.28 14.95
N GLY A 102 22.48 -2.05 15.48
CA GLY A 102 23.38 -1.62 16.54
C GLY A 102 24.78 -1.22 16.08
N VAL A 103 25.18 -1.57 14.85
CA VAL A 103 26.47 -1.25 14.25
C VAL A 103 26.34 -0.22 13.12
N ASP A 104 25.47 -0.47 12.16
CA ASP A 104 25.28 0.37 10.98
C ASP A 104 24.01 1.23 11.10
N TYR A 105 22.98 0.75 11.83
CA TYR A 105 21.75 1.48 12.09
C TYR A 105 21.10 1.08 13.41
N VAL A 106 20.27 1.94 13.95
CA VAL A 106 19.37 1.68 15.08
C VAL A 106 17.95 2.17 14.77
N VAL A 107 16.97 1.63 15.47
CA VAL A 107 15.55 1.92 15.27
C VAL A 107 14.91 2.28 16.61
N GLY A 108 14.15 3.37 16.68
CA GLY A 108 13.39 3.74 17.87
C GLY A 108 14.25 4.18 19.07
N GLU A 109 15.54 4.42 18.87
CA GLU A 109 16.46 4.75 19.96
C GLU A 109 16.50 6.25 20.24
N THR A 110 16.33 6.61 21.50
CA THR A 110 16.56 7.98 21.98
C THR A 110 18.03 8.23 22.35
N ARG A 111 18.74 7.17 22.75
CA ARG A 111 20.17 7.22 23.10
C ARG A 111 20.97 6.42 22.09
N LEU A 112 21.74 7.11 21.28
CA LEU A 112 22.54 6.49 20.23
C LEU A 112 23.80 5.82 20.80
N PRO A 113 24.27 4.72 20.17
CA PRO A 113 25.60 4.15 20.47
C PRO A 113 26.71 5.18 20.29
N SER A 114 27.78 5.10 21.09
CA SER A 114 28.87 6.09 21.12
C SER A 114 29.62 6.26 19.79
N HIS A 115 29.58 5.25 18.92
CA HIS A 115 30.22 5.27 17.61
C HIS A 115 29.33 5.84 16.50
N PHE A 116 28.08 6.25 16.82
CA PHE A 116 27.19 6.91 15.88
C PHE A 116 27.44 8.42 15.87
N ARG A 117 27.40 9.00 14.66
CA ARG A 117 27.33 10.44 14.51
C ARG A 117 25.92 10.92 14.85
N LEU A 118 25.82 12.04 15.55
CA LEU A 118 24.50 12.65 15.84
C LEU A 118 23.87 13.19 14.55
N PRO A 119 22.54 13.03 14.39
CA PRO A 119 21.79 13.75 13.36
C PRO A 119 21.99 15.27 13.48
N ARG A 120 21.92 15.95 12.36
CA ARG A 120 22.06 17.41 12.31
C ARG A 120 21.00 18.15 13.11
N TYR A 121 19.78 17.63 13.08
CA TYR A 121 18.67 18.13 13.87
C TYR A 121 18.19 17.05 14.84
N PRO A 122 17.65 17.47 16.01
CA PRO A 122 17.07 16.53 16.96
C PRO A 122 15.99 15.65 16.31
N VAL A 123 16.01 14.36 16.62
CA VAL A 123 15.01 13.41 16.13
C VAL A 123 13.71 13.60 16.91
N SER A 124 12.70 14.17 16.28
CA SER A 124 11.44 14.54 16.96
C SER A 124 10.57 13.33 17.34
N TYR A 125 10.65 12.24 16.57
CA TYR A 125 9.89 11.00 16.81
C TYR A 125 10.82 9.80 16.72
N ALA A 126 11.64 9.63 17.76
CA ALA A 126 12.65 8.56 17.80
C ALA A 126 12.04 7.18 17.57
N LYS A 127 10.88 6.87 18.18
CA LYS A 127 10.19 5.57 18.04
C LYS A 127 9.86 5.21 16.59
N HIS A 128 9.66 6.18 15.72
CA HIS A 128 9.33 6.02 14.30
C HIS A 128 10.48 6.46 13.37
N SER A 129 11.69 6.40 13.87
CA SER A 129 12.88 6.79 13.12
C SER A 129 13.91 5.69 13.09
N VAL A 130 14.54 5.54 11.94
CA VAL A 130 15.74 4.72 11.72
C VAL A 130 16.93 5.66 11.62
N ILE A 131 17.94 5.45 12.45
CA ILE A 131 19.13 6.32 12.48
C ILE A 131 20.32 5.49 12.04
N PHE A 132 21.00 5.96 11.00
CA PHE A 132 22.20 5.33 10.46
C PHE A 132 23.46 5.82 11.20
N ARG A 133 24.51 5.00 11.20
CA ARG A 133 25.78 5.29 11.87
C ARG A 133 26.38 6.67 11.53
N ASN A 134 26.18 7.16 10.30
CA ASN A 134 26.67 8.46 9.85
C ASN A 134 25.76 9.64 10.25
N GLY A 135 24.72 9.38 11.06
CA GLY A 135 23.76 10.38 11.53
C GLY A 135 22.61 10.66 10.59
N ALA A 136 22.63 10.15 9.34
CA ALA A 136 21.47 10.23 8.48
C ALA A 136 20.29 9.50 9.16
N HIS A 137 19.08 10.04 9.03
CA HIS A 137 17.93 9.39 9.63
C HIS A 137 16.73 9.38 8.70
N LEU A 138 15.99 8.28 8.78
CA LEU A 138 14.78 8.02 8.02
C LEU A 138 13.60 8.05 8.97
N GLN A 139 12.66 8.97 8.76
CA GLN A 139 11.44 9.03 9.53
C GLN A 139 10.26 8.47 8.77
N LEU A 140 9.49 7.61 9.43
CA LEU A 140 8.24 7.07 8.91
C LEU A 140 7.14 8.14 8.98
N VAL A 141 6.42 8.35 7.87
CA VAL A 141 5.42 9.41 7.71
C VAL A 141 4.17 8.86 7.02
N SER A 142 3.00 9.15 7.60
CA SER A 142 1.72 8.87 6.93
C SER A 142 1.28 10.05 6.07
N SER A 143 0.95 9.80 4.78
CA SER A 143 0.41 10.85 3.91
C SER A 143 -1.05 11.23 4.24
N ASP A 144 -1.76 10.41 5.01
CA ASP A 144 -3.08 10.77 5.54
C ASP A 144 -2.99 11.87 6.61
N GLN A 145 -1.81 12.03 7.22
CA GLN A 145 -1.54 13.07 8.21
C GLN A 145 -0.31 13.92 7.82
N PRO A 146 -0.41 14.69 6.73
CA PRO A 146 0.71 15.44 6.19
C PRO A 146 1.19 16.57 7.12
N GLU A 147 0.38 16.94 8.11
CA GLU A 147 0.77 17.94 9.12
C GLU A 147 1.93 17.47 10.00
N SER A 148 2.14 16.16 10.11
CA SER A 148 3.28 15.58 10.84
C SER A 148 4.64 15.97 10.26
N VAL A 149 4.69 16.41 8.99
CA VAL A 149 5.91 16.88 8.31
C VAL A 149 6.00 18.39 8.22
N ALA A 150 4.94 19.12 8.59
CA ALA A 150 4.92 20.57 8.54
C ALA A 150 6.01 21.17 9.43
N GLY A 151 6.76 22.14 8.87
CA GLY A 151 7.87 22.79 9.58
C GLY A 151 9.18 21.99 9.63
N ARG A 152 9.25 20.78 9.06
CA ARG A 152 10.49 20.01 8.97
C ARG A 152 11.23 20.28 7.68
N ASN A 153 12.54 20.03 7.74
CA ASN A 153 13.43 20.21 6.60
C ASN A 153 14.07 18.85 6.30
N ALA A 154 13.47 18.08 5.40
CA ALA A 154 14.04 16.85 4.88
C ALA A 154 14.83 17.10 3.60
N VAL A 155 15.60 16.10 3.18
CA VAL A 155 16.40 16.19 1.96
C VAL A 155 15.93 15.22 0.87
N HIS A 156 15.16 14.18 1.23
CA HIS A 156 14.65 13.19 0.29
C HIS A 156 13.36 12.54 0.79
N ALA A 157 12.51 12.09 -0.13
CA ALA A 157 11.31 11.33 0.20
C ALA A 157 11.30 9.98 -0.54
N PHE A 158 11.03 8.91 0.21
CA PHE A 158 10.78 7.57 -0.28
C PHE A 158 9.29 7.28 -0.16
N ILE A 159 8.60 7.00 -1.26
CA ILE A 159 7.14 6.81 -1.31
C ILE A 159 6.84 5.39 -1.74
N GLU A 160 6.31 4.60 -0.81
CA GLU A 160 5.83 3.24 -1.08
C GLU A 160 4.35 3.27 -1.47
N GLU A 161 3.99 2.41 -2.43
CA GLU A 161 2.64 2.32 -2.99
C GLU A 161 2.07 3.71 -3.35
N MET A 162 2.71 4.36 -4.33
CA MET A 162 2.35 5.72 -4.80
C MET A 162 0.85 5.86 -5.09
N LYS A 163 0.24 4.83 -5.67
CA LYS A 163 -1.18 4.78 -6.03
C LYS A 163 -2.15 4.94 -4.85
N HIS A 164 -1.71 4.65 -3.64
CA HIS A 164 -2.52 4.83 -2.44
C HIS A 164 -2.34 6.20 -1.79
N ASN A 165 -1.34 6.96 -2.21
CA ASN A 165 -1.03 8.27 -1.66
C ASN A 165 -1.66 9.38 -2.50
N SER A 166 -2.36 10.33 -1.86
CA SER A 166 -2.94 11.47 -2.57
C SER A 166 -1.87 12.39 -3.13
N GLY A 167 -1.84 12.53 -4.47
CA GLY A 167 -0.91 13.42 -5.16
C GLY A 167 -1.05 14.87 -4.74
N GLU A 168 -2.27 15.34 -4.48
CA GLU A 168 -2.54 16.69 -3.99
C GLU A 168 -1.88 16.94 -2.62
N LYS A 169 -2.06 16.02 -1.66
CA LYS A 169 -1.45 16.13 -0.33
C LYS A 169 0.07 16.09 -0.39
N LEU A 170 0.64 15.21 -1.24
CA LEU A 170 2.10 15.13 -1.42
C LEU A 170 2.66 16.42 -2.00
N LYS A 171 2.06 16.94 -3.09
CA LYS A 171 2.49 18.17 -3.77
C LYS A 171 2.32 19.41 -2.90
N SER A 172 1.27 19.49 -2.06
CA SER A 172 0.98 20.66 -1.23
C SER A 172 1.69 20.67 0.13
N ARG A 173 2.01 19.52 0.70
CA ARG A 173 2.52 19.41 2.08
C ARG A 173 3.89 18.76 2.21
N LEU A 174 4.11 17.62 1.53
CA LEU A 174 5.35 16.86 1.68
C LEU A 174 6.48 17.45 0.85
N PHE A 175 6.29 17.63 -0.45
CA PHE A 175 7.37 18.09 -1.35
C PHE A 175 7.93 19.46 -0.96
N PRO A 176 7.13 20.46 -0.52
CA PRO A 176 7.67 21.72 -0.02
C PRO A 176 8.56 21.61 1.23
N SER A 177 8.49 20.48 1.97
CA SER A 177 9.36 20.22 3.12
C SER A 177 10.74 19.67 2.73
N LEU A 178 10.94 19.26 1.46
CA LEU A 178 12.23 18.80 0.93
C LEU A 178 13.14 19.99 0.64
N ARG A 179 13.67 20.63 1.66
CA ARG A 179 14.48 21.86 1.57
C ARG A 179 15.58 21.92 2.62
N GLY A 180 15.91 20.79 3.25
CA GLY A 180 16.96 20.69 4.28
C GLY A 180 18.36 20.84 3.71
N GLY A 181 19.35 20.49 4.50
CA GLY A 181 20.73 20.30 4.06
C GLY A 181 21.63 21.54 4.12
N SER A 182 22.94 21.27 4.26
CA SER A 182 24.02 22.26 4.15
C SER A 182 24.37 22.53 2.68
N ALA A 183 25.24 23.51 2.43
CA ALA A 183 25.75 23.79 1.09
C ALA A 183 26.42 22.55 0.43
N GLU A 184 27.07 21.71 1.23
CA GLU A 184 27.69 20.46 0.76
C GLU A 184 26.62 19.43 0.34
N ILE A 185 25.61 19.24 1.17
CA ILE A 185 24.50 18.30 0.94
C ILE A 185 23.70 18.69 -0.33
N ARG A 186 23.55 19.98 -0.59
CA ARG A 186 22.86 20.48 -1.79
C ARG A 186 23.57 20.11 -3.09
N LYS A 187 24.81 19.65 -3.05
CA LYS A 187 25.54 19.12 -4.21
C LYS A 187 25.21 17.65 -4.50
N SER A 188 24.55 16.95 -3.57
CA SER A 188 24.15 15.57 -3.78
C SER A 188 23.19 15.43 -4.97
N ALA A 189 23.33 14.33 -5.70
CA ALA A 189 22.40 13.97 -6.77
C ALA A 189 20.98 13.70 -6.22
N TYR A 190 20.84 13.40 -4.94
CA TYR A 190 19.56 13.03 -4.31
C TYR A 190 18.90 14.17 -3.53
N TYR A 191 19.54 15.35 -3.48
CA TYR A 191 19.01 16.50 -2.75
C TYR A 191 17.69 16.99 -3.34
N GLU A 192 16.69 17.24 -2.48
CA GLU A 192 15.30 17.57 -2.86
C GLU A 192 14.65 16.51 -3.78
N GLY A 193 15.11 15.28 -3.68
CA GLY A 193 14.71 14.18 -4.56
C GLY A 193 13.56 13.35 -4.03
N VAL A 194 13.00 12.55 -4.92
CA VAL A 194 11.91 11.60 -4.64
C VAL A 194 12.26 10.23 -5.20
N THR A 195 12.00 9.20 -4.42
CA THR A 195 12.01 7.81 -4.86
C THR A 195 10.63 7.22 -4.62
N GLY A 196 9.86 7.00 -5.68
CA GLY A 196 8.52 6.44 -5.62
C GLY A 196 8.44 5.07 -6.28
N VAL A 197 7.76 4.14 -5.63
CA VAL A 197 7.48 2.80 -6.20
C VAL A 197 6.00 2.46 -6.04
N SER A 198 5.42 1.79 -7.04
CA SER A 198 4.05 1.30 -7.03
C SER A 198 3.86 0.23 -8.09
N ASP A 199 2.77 -0.52 -8.05
CA ASP A 199 2.18 -1.11 -9.25
C ASP A 199 1.22 -0.11 -9.92
N THR A 200 0.68 -0.47 -11.09
CA THR A 200 -0.22 0.40 -11.87
C THR A 200 -1.49 0.71 -11.10
N ALA A 201 -1.92 1.96 -11.12
CA ALA A 201 -3.10 2.41 -10.41
C ALA A 201 -4.39 1.89 -11.06
N ARG A 202 -5.32 1.43 -10.22
CA ARG A 202 -6.72 1.12 -10.58
C ARG A 202 -7.58 2.36 -10.28
N VAL A 203 -7.57 3.31 -11.20
CA VAL A 203 -8.35 4.57 -11.07
C VAL A 203 -9.85 4.26 -10.95
N ASP A 204 -10.32 3.20 -11.63
CA ASP A 204 -11.67 2.67 -11.52
C ASP A 204 -12.04 2.23 -10.08
N LEU A 205 -11.06 1.79 -9.29
CA LEU A 205 -11.18 1.44 -7.88
C LEU A 205 -10.85 2.61 -6.92
N GLY A 206 -10.63 3.80 -7.47
CA GLY A 206 -10.34 5.01 -6.70
C GLY A 206 -8.89 5.14 -6.23
N GLU A 207 -7.95 4.41 -6.84
CA GLU A 207 -6.52 4.65 -6.64
C GLU A 207 -6.08 5.91 -7.40
N ASP A 208 -4.98 6.53 -6.96
CA ASP A 208 -4.48 7.80 -7.49
C ASP A 208 -3.33 7.54 -8.48
N ASP A 209 -3.33 8.20 -9.63
CA ASP A 209 -2.37 8.04 -10.73
C ASP A 209 -1.42 9.25 -10.90
N TRP A 210 -1.38 10.16 -9.93
CA TRP A 210 -0.62 11.42 -9.97
C TRP A 210 0.85 11.28 -10.43
N PHE A 211 1.46 10.12 -10.23
CA PHE A 211 2.86 9.85 -10.59
C PHE A 211 3.03 9.59 -12.09
N GLU A 212 1.97 9.27 -12.82
CA GLU A 212 2.01 9.06 -14.27
C GLU A 212 2.34 10.34 -15.05
N ASP A 213 2.03 11.52 -14.47
CA ASP A 213 2.39 12.80 -15.07
C ASP A 213 3.89 12.98 -15.27
N TYR A 214 4.72 12.32 -14.45
CA TYR A 214 6.17 12.40 -14.54
C TYR A 214 6.75 11.67 -15.76
N GLU A 215 5.99 10.76 -16.39
CA GLU A 215 6.36 10.17 -17.67
C GLU A 215 6.56 11.23 -18.76
N ARG A 216 5.68 12.25 -18.77
CA ARG A 216 5.75 13.39 -19.73
C ARG A 216 6.88 14.37 -19.43
N ASN A 217 7.29 14.43 -18.16
CA ASN A 217 8.34 15.35 -17.70
C ASN A 217 9.75 14.79 -17.86
N MET A 218 9.89 13.57 -18.35
CA MET A 218 11.17 12.90 -18.54
C MET A 218 11.91 13.45 -19.76
N ASN A 219 13.14 13.93 -19.54
CA ASN A 219 14.03 14.30 -20.64
C ASN A 219 14.82 13.07 -21.10
N HIS A 220 14.40 12.46 -22.21
CA HIS A 220 14.98 11.23 -22.74
C HIS A 220 16.46 11.39 -23.11
N GLU A 221 16.85 12.51 -23.72
CA GLU A 221 18.25 12.77 -24.11
C GLU A 221 19.17 12.81 -22.88
N LEU A 222 18.75 13.51 -21.82
CA LEU A 222 19.48 13.55 -20.57
C LEU A 222 19.60 12.15 -19.94
N ILE A 223 18.55 11.33 -19.98
CA ILE A 223 18.55 9.96 -19.44
C ILE A 223 19.55 9.07 -20.21
N GLU A 224 19.59 9.16 -21.55
CA GLU A 224 20.53 8.41 -22.37
C GLU A 224 21.98 8.85 -22.12
N GLU A 225 22.22 10.15 -21.96
CA GLU A 225 23.53 10.69 -21.62
C GLU A 225 23.99 10.21 -20.22
N ILE A 226 23.10 10.28 -19.21
CA ILE A 226 23.37 9.75 -17.87
C ILE A 226 23.72 8.26 -17.93
N ALA A 227 22.96 7.46 -18.68
CA ALA A 227 23.22 6.03 -18.82
C ALA A 227 24.61 5.77 -19.41
N SER A 228 24.96 6.47 -20.48
CA SER A 228 26.27 6.36 -21.14
C SER A 228 27.43 6.73 -20.20
N VAL A 229 27.33 7.90 -19.54
CA VAL A 229 28.38 8.35 -18.59
C VAL A 229 28.47 7.44 -17.38
N SER A 230 27.33 6.99 -16.85
CA SER A 230 27.28 6.04 -15.72
C SER A 230 27.99 4.73 -16.05
N LEU A 231 27.75 4.17 -17.23
CA LEU A 231 28.42 2.95 -17.66
C LEU A 231 29.94 3.15 -17.77
N ALA A 232 30.39 4.29 -18.31
CA ALA A 232 31.82 4.62 -18.38
C ALA A 232 32.47 4.78 -16.99
N VAL A 233 31.76 5.46 -16.07
CA VAL A 233 32.19 5.62 -14.67
C VAL A 233 32.25 4.27 -13.97
N ASN A 234 31.21 3.44 -14.09
CA ASN A 234 31.16 2.11 -13.46
C ASN A 234 32.26 1.19 -14.01
N LYS A 235 32.48 1.19 -15.33
CA LYS A 235 33.58 0.44 -15.95
C LYS A 235 34.95 0.88 -15.40
N SER A 236 35.15 2.18 -15.21
CA SER A 236 36.38 2.74 -14.66
C SER A 236 36.58 2.38 -13.20
N LEU A 237 35.53 2.41 -12.39
CA LEU A 237 35.55 1.96 -10.98
C LEU A 237 35.86 0.46 -10.86
N TYR A 238 35.22 -0.35 -11.71
CA TYR A 238 35.51 -1.79 -11.76
C TYR A 238 36.97 -2.06 -12.15
N ARG A 239 37.48 -1.39 -13.19
CA ARG A 239 38.89 -1.53 -13.60
C ARG A 239 39.86 -1.10 -12.49
N GLN A 240 39.54 -0.01 -11.78
CA GLN A 240 40.33 0.44 -10.63
C GLN A 240 40.37 -0.62 -9.51
N PHE A 241 39.25 -1.27 -9.26
CA PHE A 241 39.17 -2.37 -8.32
C PHE A 241 40.05 -3.55 -8.76
N VAL A 242 39.99 -3.98 -10.01
CA VAL A 242 40.83 -5.04 -10.56
C VAL A 242 42.32 -4.69 -10.46
N LEU A 243 42.69 -3.45 -10.81
CA LEU A 243 44.08 -2.98 -10.70
C LEU A 243 44.59 -2.96 -9.25
N ASN A 244 43.73 -2.63 -8.28
CA ASN A 244 44.11 -2.70 -6.85
C ASN A 244 44.40 -4.13 -6.41
N ARG A 245 43.71 -5.11 -6.97
CA ARG A 245 43.99 -6.53 -6.74
C ARG A 245 45.29 -6.97 -7.41
N GLU A 246 45.41 -6.70 -8.73
CA GLU A 246 46.63 -6.99 -9.50
C GLU A 246 47.87 -6.40 -8.81
N MET A 247 47.78 -5.19 -8.26
CA MET A 247 48.86 -4.53 -7.53
C MET A 247 49.29 -5.29 -6.27
N ARG A 248 48.37 -5.94 -5.56
CA ARG A 248 48.67 -6.75 -4.35
C ARG A 248 49.36 -8.08 -4.69
N GLU A 249 49.08 -8.63 -5.86
CA GLU A 249 49.55 -9.93 -6.31
C GLU A 249 50.88 -9.82 -7.10
N THR A 250 51.17 -8.66 -7.69
CA THR A 250 52.32 -8.42 -8.55
C THR A 250 53.59 -8.06 -7.73
N LYS A 251 54.67 -8.77 -8.00
CA LYS A 251 56.03 -8.48 -7.43
C LYS A 251 56.97 -7.84 -8.47
N ASN A 252 56.58 -7.76 -9.73
CA ASN A 252 57.41 -7.22 -10.82
C ASN A 252 57.32 -5.69 -10.85
N PRO A 253 58.47 -4.96 -10.67
CA PRO A 253 58.48 -3.48 -10.64
C PRO A 253 57.94 -2.83 -11.89
N ILE A 254 58.19 -3.39 -13.07
CA ILE A 254 57.70 -2.85 -14.36
C ILE A 254 56.18 -2.97 -14.44
N SER A 255 55.63 -4.11 -13.98
CA SER A 255 54.17 -4.30 -13.94
C SER A 255 53.51 -3.38 -12.93
N MET A 256 54.14 -3.19 -11.76
CA MET A 256 53.64 -2.24 -10.73
C MET A 256 53.57 -0.81 -11.26
N GLU A 257 54.55 -0.37 -12.03
CA GLU A 257 54.58 0.98 -12.59
C GLU A 257 53.49 1.16 -13.66
N LYS A 258 53.28 0.17 -14.53
CA LYS A 258 52.16 0.17 -15.49
C LYS A 258 50.80 0.27 -14.78
N ILE A 259 50.61 -0.52 -13.72
CA ILE A 259 49.38 -0.47 -12.93
C ILE A 259 49.17 0.92 -12.30
N ARG A 260 50.20 1.53 -11.74
CA ARG A 260 50.13 2.90 -11.16
C ARG A 260 49.74 3.95 -12.20
N LEU A 261 50.32 3.91 -13.39
CA LEU A 261 49.97 4.83 -14.48
C LEU A 261 48.52 4.69 -14.89
N GLU A 262 48.03 3.46 -15.06
CA GLU A 262 46.62 3.22 -15.38
C GLU A 262 45.69 3.69 -14.25
N GLN A 263 46.05 3.43 -12.97
CA GLN A 263 45.29 3.93 -11.81
C GLN A 263 45.22 5.47 -11.78
N GLN A 264 46.30 6.18 -12.10
CA GLN A 264 46.31 7.63 -12.18
C GLN A 264 45.41 8.16 -13.30
N GLN A 265 45.41 7.53 -14.47
CA GLN A 265 44.53 7.88 -15.58
C GLN A 265 43.08 7.70 -15.20
N LEU A 266 42.73 6.56 -14.60
CA LEU A 266 41.38 6.29 -14.12
C LEU A 266 40.95 7.25 -12.99
N ALA A 267 41.84 7.56 -12.06
CA ALA A 267 41.57 8.53 -11.00
C ALA A 267 41.27 9.92 -11.57
N SER A 268 42.03 10.37 -12.57
CA SER A 268 41.82 11.65 -13.26
C SER A 268 40.48 11.66 -14.03
N PHE A 269 40.14 10.55 -14.70
CA PHE A 269 38.84 10.39 -15.36
C PHE A 269 37.70 10.46 -14.35
N LEU A 270 37.77 9.70 -13.25
CA LEU A 270 36.74 9.65 -12.21
C LEU A 270 36.57 11.01 -11.50
N ALA A 271 37.68 11.70 -11.20
CA ALA A 271 37.65 13.05 -10.60
C ALA A 271 36.92 14.06 -11.48
N ARG A 272 37.01 13.92 -12.81
CA ARG A 272 36.32 14.77 -13.77
C ARG A 272 34.85 14.41 -13.93
N TRP A 273 34.53 13.13 -14.05
CA TRP A 273 33.20 12.70 -14.49
C TRP A 273 32.21 12.43 -13.37
N ARG A 274 32.65 12.01 -12.16
CA ARG A 274 31.72 11.78 -11.03
C ARG A 274 30.95 13.05 -10.62
N PRO A 275 31.57 14.25 -10.48
CA PRO A 275 30.81 15.45 -10.17
C PRO A 275 29.81 15.83 -11.30
N ARG A 276 30.24 15.69 -12.56
CA ARG A 276 29.36 15.96 -13.71
C ARG A 276 28.17 15.02 -13.76
N LEU A 277 28.41 13.73 -13.52
CA LEU A 277 27.34 12.74 -13.43
C LEU A 277 26.37 13.07 -12.29
N ALA A 278 26.86 13.51 -11.14
CA ALA A 278 26.02 13.95 -10.02
C ALA A 278 25.16 15.17 -10.40
N ASP A 279 25.74 16.15 -11.14
CA ASP A 279 25.00 17.32 -11.63
C ASP A 279 23.91 16.94 -12.64
N MET A 280 24.20 16.04 -13.57
CA MET A 280 23.24 15.50 -14.54
C MET A 280 22.09 14.79 -13.82
N ARG A 281 22.42 13.91 -12.89
CA ARG A 281 21.45 13.15 -12.09
C ARG A 281 20.54 14.03 -11.22
N ARG A 282 21.07 15.15 -10.67
CA ARG A 282 20.31 16.09 -9.85
C ARG A 282 19.16 16.75 -10.60
N ASN A 283 19.29 16.91 -11.90
CA ASN A 283 18.28 17.51 -12.77
C ASN A 283 17.40 16.46 -13.47
N ALA A 284 17.59 15.17 -13.19
CA ALA A 284 16.93 14.09 -13.89
C ALA A 284 15.67 13.62 -13.16
N VAL A 285 14.59 13.51 -13.92
CA VAL A 285 13.39 12.75 -13.60
C VAL A 285 13.41 11.48 -14.44
N TYR A 286 13.29 10.33 -13.81
CA TYR A 286 13.20 9.05 -14.52
C TYR A 286 11.95 8.30 -14.06
N TYR A 287 11.03 8.17 -15.00
CA TYR A 287 9.83 7.37 -14.84
C TYR A 287 9.99 6.08 -15.67
N ILE A 288 9.70 4.94 -15.06
CA ILE A 288 9.77 3.66 -15.75
C ILE A 288 8.60 2.77 -15.37
N ARG A 289 7.86 2.33 -16.40
CA ARG A 289 6.80 1.34 -16.29
C ARG A 289 7.29 -0.02 -16.75
N ALA A 290 6.97 -1.06 -15.97
CA ALA A 290 7.37 -2.41 -16.29
C ALA A 290 6.39 -3.45 -15.80
N SER A 291 6.16 -4.50 -16.60
CA SER A 291 5.39 -5.66 -16.17
C SER A 291 6.22 -6.60 -15.29
N SER A 292 5.55 -7.47 -14.52
CA SER A 292 6.17 -8.52 -13.74
C SER A 292 7.00 -9.51 -14.57
N PHE A 293 6.72 -9.61 -15.88
CA PHE A 293 7.48 -10.44 -16.81
C PHE A 293 8.95 -10.03 -16.94
N ARG A 294 9.30 -8.80 -16.54
CA ARG A 294 10.71 -8.37 -16.46
C ARG A 294 11.52 -9.13 -15.42
N ASN A 295 10.83 -9.78 -14.47
CA ASN A 295 11.44 -10.61 -13.43
C ASN A 295 11.16 -12.12 -13.61
N LYS A 296 10.83 -12.55 -14.84
CA LYS A 296 10.44 -13.93 -15.17
C LYS A 296 11.48 -14.97 -14.78
N ASP A 297 12.76 -14.61 -14.85
CA ASP A 297 13.88 -15.54 -14.58
C ASP A 297 13.96 -15.92 -13.10
N ILE A 298 13.50 -15.05 -12.20
CA ILE A 298 13.36 -15.32 -10.76
C ILE A 298 12.01 -15.95 -10.43
N LEU A 299 10.92 -15.41 -11.00
CA LEU A 299 9.56 -15.82 -10.65
C LEU A 299 9.16 -17.18 -11.24
N GLY A 300 9.67 -17.49 -12.42
CA GLY A 300 9.36 -18.71 -13.15
C GLY A 300 7.92 -18.78 -13.68
N PRO A 301 7.63 -19.73 -14.61
CA PRO A 301 6.31 -19.85 -15.25
C PRO A 301 5.17 -20.16 -14.28
N LYS A 302 5.47 -20.90 -13.18
CA LYS A 302 4.47 -21.27 -12.17
C LYS A 302 3.84 -20.05 -11.50
N PHE A 303 4.65 -19.02 -11.21
CA PHE A 303 4.13 -17.77 -10.63
C PHE A 303 3.06 -17.14 -11.53
N PHE A 304 3.38 -16.92 -12.82
CA PHE A 304 2.46 -16.28 -13.76
C PHE A 304 1.19 -17.10 -13.98
N LYS A 305 1.32 -18.43 -14.07
CA LYS A 305 0.15 -19.32 -14.16
C LYS A 305 -0.74 -19.18 -12.91
N THR A 306 -0.15 -19.22 -11.72
CA THR A 306 -0.90 -19.05 -10.47
C THR A 306 -1.59 -17.69 -10.43
N GLN A 307 -0.91 -16.61 -10.84
CA GLN A 307 -1.54 -15.27 -10.88
C GLN A 307 -2.70 -15.23 -11.88
N LEU A 308 -2.55 -15.83 -13.07
CA LEU A 308 -3.61 -15.90 -14.07
C LEU A 308 -4.82 -16.74 -13.59
N ASP A 309 -4.57 -17.79 -12.84
CA ASP A 309 -5.61 -18.67 -12.29
C ASP A 309 -6.33 -18.06 -11.07
N THR A 310 -5.68 -17.13 -10.35
CA THR A 310 -6.19 -16.57 -9.07
C THR A 310 -6.71 -15.15 -9.17
N LEU A 311 -6.16 -14.33 -10.07
CA LEU A 311 -6.61 -12.95 -10.30
C LEU A 311 -7.69 -12.94 -11.40
N ASP A 312 -8.60 -11.96 -11.32
CA ASP A 312 -9.41 -11.67 -12.51
C ASP A 312 -8.54 -11.08 -13.63
N MET A 313 -9.07 -11.08 -14.85
CA MET A 313 -8.30 -10.64 -16.02
C MET A 313 -7.87 -9.17 -15.90
N ASP A 314 -8.73 -8.31 -15.38
CA ASP A 314 -8.43 -6.87 -15.26
C ASP A 314 -7.35 -6.63 -14.21
N GLU A 315 -7.43 -7.32 -13.05
CA GLU A 315 -6.40 -7.26 -12.03
C GLU A 315 -5.08 -7.88 -12.53
N PHE A 316 -5.13 -8.98 -13.29
CA PHE A 316 -3.94 -9.57 -13.91
C PHE A 316 -3.30 -8.59 -14.90
N LEU A 317 -4.09 -7.98 -15.78
CA LEU A 317 -3.60 -7.00 -16.74
C LEU A 317 -2.98 -5.78 -16.05
N THR A 318 -3.58 -5.31 -14.96
CA THR A 318 -3.07 -4.15 -14.24
C THR A 318 -1.87 -4.49 -13.37
N ALA A 319 -2.03 -5.42 -12.43
CA ALA A 319 -1.01 -5.68 -11.41
C ALA A 319 0.19 -6.48 -11.92
N ILE A 320 0.01 -7.32 -12.95
CA ILE A 320 1.06 -8.18 -13.51
C ILE A 320 1.60 -7.61 -14.83
N CYS A 321 0.69 -7.21 -15.74
CA CYS A 321 1.11 -6.72 -17.07
C CYS A 321 1.39 -5.21 -17.09
N GLY A 322 0.92 -4.43 -16.13
CA GLY A 322 1.10 -2.97 -16.07
C GLY A 322 0.19 -2.22 -17.06
N VAL A 323 -1.00 -2.74 -17.34
CA VAL A 323 -1.98 -2.10 -18.23
C VAL A 323 -2.88 -1.15 -17.44
N ARG A 324 -3.02 0.09 -17.90
CA ARG A 324 -3.91 1.10 -17.28
C ARG A 324 -5.37 0.85 -17.60
N HIS A 325 -6.22 1.02 -16.63
CA HIS A 325 -7.67 0.84 -16.74
C HIS A 325 -8.43 2.15 -16.97
N LYS A 326 -9.61 2.04 -17.64
CA LYS A 326 -10.57 3.14 -17.82
C LYS A 326 -11.70 3.02 -16.80
N GLU A 327 -12.37 4.13 -16.48
CA GLU A 327 -13.49 4.17 -15.54
C GLU A 327 -14.70 3.32 -15.99
N VAL A 328 -15.43 2.77 -15.00
CA VAL A 328 -16.66 2.00 -15.20
C VAL A 328 -17.86 2.93 -15.34
N THR A 329 -18.70 2.69 -16.37
CA THR A 329 -20.00 3.37 -16.58
C THR A 329 -21.15 2.52 -16.01
N ASN A 330 -22.29 3.12 -15.62
CA ASN A 330 -23.50 2.46 -15.07
C ASN A 330 -23.29 1.79 -13.70
N LYS A 331 -23.12 2.60 -12.68
CA LYS A 331 -22.89 2.16 -11.29
C LYS A 331 -24.22 2.00 -10.52
N PHE A 332 -24.35 0.93 -9.71
CA PHE A 332 -25.48 0.75 -8.81
C PHE A 332 -25.51 1.83 -7.71
N PHE A 333 -24.37 2.23 -7.19
CA PHE A 333 -24.24 3.28 -6.19
C PHE A 333 -23.98 4.65 -6.84
N ALA A 334 -24.89 5.08 -7.74
CA ALA A 334 -24.71 6.27 -8.57
C ALA A 334 -24.51 7.58 -7.77
N ALA A 335 -25.10 7.69 -6.56
CA ALA A 335 -24.95 8.86 -5.69
C ALA A 335 -23.74 8.78 -4.73
N TYR A 336 -22.96 7.69 -4.78
CA TYR A 336 -21.79 7.56 -3.95
C TYR A 336 -20.63 8.43 -4.47
N ASP A 337 -20.11 9.27 -3.60
CA ASP A 337 -18.98 10.16 -3.86
C ASP A 337 -17.86 9.92 -2.83
N LYS A 338 -16.67 9.59 -3.32
CA LYS A 338 -15.52 9.25 -2.49
C LYS A 338 -15.14 10.39 -1.52
N ALA A 339 -15.14 11.63 -1.99
CA ALA A 339 -14.72 12.77 -1.18
C ALA A 339 -15.71 13.07 -0.04
N ARG A 340 -16.99 12.79 -0.27
CA ARG A 340 -18.08 13.03 0.69
C ARG A 340 -18.29 11.88 1.66
N HIS A 341 -18.26 10.63 1.15
CA HIS A 341 -18.73 9.47 1.90
C HIS A 341 -17.60 8.65 2.55
N GLN A 342 -16.33 8.94 2.22
CA GLN A 342 -15.20 8.30 2.89
C GLN A 342 -14.58 9.27 3.90
N PHE A 343 -14.30 8.79 5.11
CA PHE A 343 -13.44 9.52 6.04
C PHE A 343 -12.01 8.97 5.98
N LYS A 344 -11.06 9.88 5.77
CA LYS A 344 -9.65 9.56 5.59
C LYS A 344 -8.90 9.46 6.91
N ASP A 345 -9.40 10.13 7.94
CA ASP A 345 -8.82 10.20 9.29
C ASP A 345 -9.28 9.00 10.13
N SER A 346 -8.80 7.82 9.75
CA SER A 346 -9.27 6.53 10.27
C SER A 346 -8.75 6.20 11.66
N TYR A 347 -7.57 6.71 12.05
CA TYR A 347 -6.85 6.24 13.22
C TYR A 347 -6.56 7.32 14.26
N VAL A 348 -6.45 6.89 15.53
CA VAL A 348 -5.94 7.72 16.63
C VAL A 348 -4.42 7.77 16.54
N TYR A 349 -3.91 8.84 15.98
CA TYR A 349 -2.50 9.01 15.65
C TYR A 349 -1.56 8.87 16.85
N ASP A 350 -1.89 9.54 17.95
CA ASP A 350 -1.07 9.52 19.17
C ASP A 350 -0.94 8.10 19.76
N ALA A 351 -2.00 7.28 19.64
CA ALA A 351 -1.95 5.90 20.12
C ALA A 351 -0.99 5.04 19.26
N ILE A 352 -0.93 5.28 17.96
CA ILE A 352 -0.01 4.59 17.05
C ILE A 352 1.42 5.09 17.26
N LEU A 353 1.62 6.40 17.42
CA LEU A 353 2.93 6.98 17.71
C LEU A 353 3.54 6.49 19.03
N GLY A 354 2.69 6.08 19.97
CA GLY A 354 3.12 5.48 21.21
C GLY A 354 3.76 4.10 21.07
N HIS A 355 3.53 3.41 19.93
CA HIS A 355 4.05 2.07 19.67
C HIS A 355 5.50 2.12 19.14
N ASP A 356 6.36 1.20 19.61
CA ASP A 356 7.75 1.12 19.18
C ASP A 356 7.87 0.28 17.89
N LEU A 357 8.72 0.68 16.95
CA LEU A 357 9.01 -0.09 15.73
C LEU A 357 9.69 -1.44 16.01
N LYS A 358 10.26 -1.63 17.21
CA LYS A 358 10.85 -2.89 17.64
C LYS A 358 9.81 -3.95 17.98
N ASP A 359 8.59 -3.52 18.33
CA ASP A 359 7.53 -4.39 18.78
C ASP A 359 6.62 -4.78 17.61
N LYS A 360 6.07 -5.99 17.67
CA LYS A 360 5.09 -6.43 16.69
C LYS A 360 3.81 -5.62 16.85
N PHE A 361 3.48 -4.83 15.84
CA PHE A 361 2.23 -4.07 15.80
C PHE A 361 1.05 -4.96 15.40
N THR A 362 -0.02 -4.91 16.18
CA THR A 362 -1.30 -5.54 15.85
C THR A 362 -2.39 -4.49 15.92
N LEU A 363 -3.07 -4.28 14.79
CA LEU A 363 -4.17 -3.34 14.69
C LEU A 363 -5.42 -3.90 15.35
N THR A 364 -6.01 -3.13 16.28
CA THR A 364 -7.29 -3.42 16.93
C THR A 364 -8.20 -2.19 16.92
N ALA A 365 -9.45 -2.35 17.34
CA ALA A 365 -10.45 -1.29 17.31
C ALA A 365 -10.05 -0.04 18.12
N ARG A 366 -9.21 -0.15 19.13
CA ARG A 366 -8.73 0.99 19.96
C ARG A 366 -7.99 2.05 19.16
N TYR A 367 -7.42 1.66 18.01
CA TYR A 367 -6.70 2.59 17.15
C TYR A 367 -7.62 3.34 16.18
N LEU A 368 -8.90 2.94 16.07
CA LEU A 368 -9.86 3.61 15.21
C LEU A 368 -10.37 4.90 15.85
N ARG A 369 -10.25 6.01 15.15
CA ARG A 369 -10.73 7.32 15.61
C ARG A 369 -12.25 7.37 15.73
N HIS A 370 -12.96 6.71 14.85
CA HIS A 370 -14.41 6.73 14.75
C HIS A 370 -15.09 5.56 15.48
N TYR A 371 -14.36 4.81 16.30
CA TYR A 371 -14.90 3.74 17.14
C TYR A 371 -15.18 4.24 18.56
N ASN A 372 -16.38 3.96 19.05
CA ASN A 372 -16.76 4.17 20.45
C ASN A 372 -16.96 2.83 21.15
N ARG A 373 -16.07 2.49 22.07
CA ARG A 373 -16.11 1.22 22.82
C ARG A 373 -17.33 1.03 23.71
N ARG A 374 -18.10 2.10 23.99
CA ARG A 374 -19.29 2.11 24.86
C ARG A 374 -20.59 2.02 24.10
N GLU A 375 -20.54 1.95 22.79
CA GLU A 375 -21.70 1.88 21.91
C GLU A 375 -21.78 0.50 21.26
N PRO A 376 -23.00 -0.01 20.99
CA PRO A 376 -23.19 -1.29 20.33
C PRO A 376 -22.64 -1.27 18.90
N LEU A 377 -22.36 -2.47 18.37
CA LEU A 377 -21.93 -2.67 17.00
C LEU A 377 -23.12 -3.12 16.13
N TYR A 378 -23.27 -2.52 14.96
CA TYR A 378 -24.27 -2.85 13.97
C TYR A 378 -23.61 -3.57 12.80
N VAL A 379 -24.03 -4.80 12.53
CA VAL A 379 -23.37 -5.70 11.60
C VAL A 379 -24.31 -6.11 10.48
N GLY A 380 -23.91 -5.84 9.24
CA GLY A 380 -24.53 -6.41 8.03
C GLY A 380 -23.81 -7.69 7.64
N TYR A 381 -24.55 -8.73 7.26
CA TYR A 381 -23.98 -10.04 6.93
C TYR A 381 -24.59 -10.62 5.64
N ASP A 382 -23.74 -11.04 4.72
CA ASP A 382 -24.09 -11.75 3.48
C ASP A 382 -23.36 -13.10 3.41
N PRO A 383 -24.06 -14.24 3.54
CA PRO A 383 -23.49 -15.59 3.43
C PRO A 383 -23.38 -16.08 1.97
N GLY A 384 -22.86 -15.28 1.07
CA GLY A 384 -22.86 -15.57 -0.37
C GLY A 384 -21.78 -16.55 -0.86
N ALA A 385 -21.05 -16.18 -1.93
CA ALA A 385 -19.96 -17.00 -2.50
C ALA A 385 -18.76 -17.12 -1.56
N PHE A 386 -18.59 -16.13 -0.70
CA PHE A 386 -17.85 -16.16 0.57
C PHE A 386 -18.67 -15.37 1.59
N SER A 387 -18.50 -15.64 2.86
CA SER A 387 -19.21 -14.91 3.89
C SER A 387 -18.57 -13.53 4.10
N SER A 388 -19.40 -12.48 4.07
CA SER A 388 -18.95 -11.10 4.25
C SER A 388 -19.69 -10.39 5.38
N MET A 389 -18.96 -9.53 6.11
CA MET A 389 -19.49 -8.80 7.25
C MET A 389 -19.02 -7.35 7.22
N ILE A 390 -19.95 -6.42 7.38
CA ILE A 390 -19.72 -4.98 7.48
C ILE A 390 -20.13 -4.51 8.85
N VAL A 391 -19.25 -3.79 9.53
CA VAL A 391 -19.46 -3.30 10.88
C VAL A 391 -19.59 -1.79 10.88
N GLY A 392 -20.64 -1.29 11.52
CA GLY A 392 -20.90 0.15 11.68
C GLY A 392 -21.28 0.53 13.11
N GLN A 393 -21.21 1.81 13.40
CA GLN A 393 -21.70 2.43 14.63
C GLN A 393 -22.51 3.70 14.32
N LYS A 394 -23.59 3.90 15.09
CA LYS A 394 -24.39 5.14 15.01
C LYS A 394 -23.68 6.25 15.77
N LYS A 395 -23.75 7.47 15.22
CA LYS A 395 -23.22 8.69 15.83
C LYS A 395 -24.22 9.82 15.79
N ASP A 396 -23.94 10.89 16.50
CA ASP A 396 -24.73 12.11 16.52
C ASP A 396 -26.22 11.83 16.76
N TYR A 397 -26.52 11.02 17.80
CA TYR A 397 -27.89 10.61 18.13
C TYR A 397 -28.61 9.92 16.96
N GLY A 398 -27.86 9.13 16.16
CA GLY A 398 -28.39 8.38 15.02
C GLY A 398 -28.47 9.18 13.71
N ARG A 399 -27.97 10.41 13.67
CA ARG A 399 -27.94 11.23 12.44
C ARG A 399 -26.80 10.86 11.49
N GLN A 400 -25.87 10.02 11.95
CA GLN A 400 -24.77 9.50 11.15
C GLN A 400 -24.57 8.02 11.45
N LEU A 401 -24.22 7.25 10.42
CA LEU A 401 -23.76 5.89 10.50
C LEU A 401 -22.33 5.84 9.96
N ASP A 402 -21.39 5.48 10.82
CA ASP A 402 -20.00 5.22 10.41
C ASP A 402 -19.81 3.72 10.17
N ILE A 403 -19.46 3.35 8.95
CA ILE A 403 -18.98 2.00 8.60
C ILE A 403 -17.48 1.97 8.90
N ILE A 404 -17.08 1.18 9.88
CA ILE A 404 -15.75 1.27 10.50
C ILE A 404 -14.84 0.07 10.20
N LYS A 405 -15.41 -1.07 9.81
CA LYS A 405 -14.62 -2.27 9.51
C LYS A 405 -15.36 -3.22 8.58
N GLU A 406 -14.59 -3.91 7.72
CA GLU A 406 -15.05 -5.02 6.90
C GLU A 406 -14.33 -6.31 7.29
N PHE A 407 -15.01 -7.46 7.16
CA PHE A 407 -14.44 -8.79 7.28
C PHE A 407 -15.01 -9.71 6.21
N TRP A 408 -14.24 -10.71 5.83
CA TRP A 408 -14.72 -11.78 4.94
C TRP A 408 -13.99 -13.09 5.22
N ALA A 409 -14.65 -14.21 4.95
CA ALA A 409 -14.09 -15.53 5.09
C ALA A 409 -14.59 -16.49 4.01
N TYR A 410 -13.71 -17.36 3.55
CA TYR A 410 -14.01 -18.34 2.52
C TYR A 410 -14.40 -19.69 3.13
N TYR A 411 -15.24 -20.45 2.38
CA TYR A 411 -15.56 -21.84 2.71
C TYR A 411 -14.27 -22.66 2.96
N PRO A 412 -14.22 -23.62 3.95
CA PRO A 412 -15.38 -24.14 4.72
C PRO A 412 -15.63 -23.50 6.10
N GLU A 413 -14.72 -22.69 6.65
CA GLU A 413 -14.79 -22.18 8.04
C GLU A 413 -15.31 -20.73 8.11
N GLU A 414 -16.31 -20.41 7.32
CA GLU A 414 -16.74 -19.03 7.10
C GLU A 414 -17.19 -18.31 8.37
N GLN A 415 -18.11 -18.89 9.15
CA GLN A 415 -18.72 -18.24 10.30
C GLN A 415 -17.76 -18.18 11.49
N ASP A 416 -17.04 -19.26 11.76
CA ASP A 416 -16.05 -19.32 12.83
C ASP A 416 -14.87 -18.40 12.56
N SER A 417 -14.39 -18.38 11.31
CA SER A 417 -13.32 -17.48 10.88
C SER A 417 -13.73 -16.01 11.00
N LEU A 418 -14.97 -15.65 10.60
CA LEU A 418 -15.49 -14.29 10.77
C LEU A 418 -15.59 -13.89 12.24
N ALA A 419 -16.13 -14.77 13.09
CA ALA A 419 -16.26 -14.53 14.53
C ALA A 419 -14.88 -14.38 15.18
N GLN A 420 -13.89 -15.18 14.78
CA GLN A 420 -12.51 -15.07 15.25
C GLN A 420 -11.88 -13.74 14.84
N GLN A 421 -11.98 -13.34 13.57
CA GLN A 421 -11.47 -12.06 13.08
C GLN A 421 -12.11 -10.89 13.81
N PHE A 422 -13.44 -10.95 14.01
CA PHE A 422 -14.20 -9.93 14.74
C PHE A 422 -13.73 -9.81 16.19
N TYR A 423 -13.55 -10.94 16.89
CA TYR A 423 -13.04 -10.97 18.26
C TYR A 423 -11.60 -10.45 18.36
N GLN A 424 -10.71 -10.85 17.48
CA GLN A 424 -9.33 -10.36 17.44
C GLN A 424 -9.27 -8.84 17.28
N PHE A 425 -10.22 -8.26 16.55
CA PHE A 425 -10.22 -6.82 16.29
C PHE A 425 -10.95 -6.02 17.38
N PHE A 426 -12.13 -6.46 17.83
CA PHE A 426 -12.99 -5.74 18.77
C PHE A 426 -12.97 -6.30 20.20
N GLY A 427 -12.68 -7.58 20.39
CA GLY A 427 -12.97 -8.31 21.62
C GLY A 427 -12.31 -7.75 22.89
N ALA A 428 -11.08 -7.29 22.79
CA ALA A 428 -10.34 -6.69 23.91
C ALA A 428 -10.76 -5.24 24.22
N ASP A 429 -11.26 -4.52 23.20
CA ASP A 429 -11.48 -3.08 23.27
C ASP A 429 -12.96 -2.71 23.51
N ALA A 430 -13.90 -3.57 23.13
CA ALA A 430 -15.33 -3.34 23.31
C ALA A 430 -15.74 -3.43 24.79
N GLN A 431 -16.26 -2.33 25.32
CA GLN A 431 -16.92 -2.28 26.65
C GLN A 431 -18.40 -2.67 26.54
N ASP A 432 -19.11 -2.14 25.56
CA ASP A 432 -20.41 -2.64 25.15
C ASP A 432 -20.18 -3.81 24.17
N LYS A 433 -20.60 -4.99 24.58
CA LYS A 433 -20.47 -6.22 23.77
C LYS A 433 -21.77 -6.59 23.05
N VAL A 434 -22.68 -5.66 22.90
CA VAL A 434 -23.93 -5.86 22.14
C VAL A 434 -23.64 -5.72 20.65
N VAL A 435 -24.09 -6.71 19.89
CA VAL A 435 -24.00 -6.77 18.42
C VAL A 435 -25.40 -6.92 17.83
N HIS A 436 -25.81 -5.95 17.02
CA HIS A 436 -27.04 -6.04 16.24
C HIS A 436 -26.71 -6.61 14.87
N LEU A 437 -27.14 -7.85 14.60
CA LEU A 437 -26.84 -8.57 13.36
C LEU A 437 -27.99 -8.50 12.37
N TYR A 438 -27.72 -7.97 11.17
CA TYR A 438 -28.64 -7.79 10.05
C TYR A 438 -28.22 -8.67 8.86
N PRO A 439 -28.67 -9.94 8.79
CA PRO A 439 -28.31 -10.82 7.69
C PRO A 439 -29.17 -10.60 6.44
N ASP A 440 -28.73 -11.23 5.33
CA ASP A 440 -29.58 -11.42 4.16
C ASP A 440 -30.88 -12.15 4.54
N ARG A 441 -32.01 -11.58 4.14
CA ARG A 441 -33.36 -12.14 4.40
C ARG A 441 -33.66 -13.37 3.52
N ALA A 442 -33.11 -13.40 2.30
CA ALA A 442 -33.31 -14.48 1.34
C ALA A 442 -32.28 -15.60 1.47
N GLY A 443 -31.07 -15.28 1.97
CA GLY A 443 -29.92 -16.17 2.02
C GLY A 443 -29.84 -17.09 3.25
N ASN A 444 -30.88 -17.12 4.11
CA ASN A 444 -30.95 -18.02 5.25
C ASN A 444 -31.19 -19.48 4.79
N LYS A 445 -30.25 -20.00 3.98
CA LYS A 445 -30.27 -21.41 3.58
C LYS A 445 -30.05 -22.27 4.81
N ARG A 446 -30.92 -23.28 4.97
CA ARG A 446 -30.73 -24.32 5.97
C ARG A 446 -29.49 -25.14 5.58
N ARG A 447 -28.51 -25.23 6.48
CA ARG A 447 -27.43 -26.20 6.39
C ARG A 447 -27.82 -27.43 7.19
N GLU A 448 -27.79 -28.60 6.54
CA GLU A 448 -27.91 -29.88 7.22
C GLU A 448 -26.50 -30.30 7.67
N GLU A 449 -26.06 -29.82 8.82
CA GLU A 449 -24.89 -30.38 9.51
C GLU A 449 -25.41 -31.29 10.62
N LEU A 450 -25.01 -32.56 10.56
CA LEU A 450 -25.16 -33.63 11.56
C LEU A 450 -26.03 -33.27 12.80
N GLU A 451 -27.34 -33.55 12.71
CA GLU A 451 -28.35 -33.51 13.78
C GLU A 451 -29.02 -32.18 14.14
N GLN A 452 -28.58 -31.02 13.66
CA GLN A 452 -29.28 -29.75 13.88
C GLN A 452 -29.43 -28.94 12.60
N ILE A 453 -30.67 -28.58 12.25
CA ILE A 453 -30.97 -27.66 11.13
C ILE A 453 -30.67 -26.25 11.62
N THR A 454 -29.57 -25.65 11.16
CA THR A 454 -29.23 -24.27 11.47
C THR A 454 -29.16 -23.41 10.21
N THR A 455 -29.26 -22.08 10.34
CA THR A 455 -29.02 -21.13 9.26
C THR A 455 -27.65 -20.50 9.43
N ASP A 456 -27.04 -20.00 8.32
CA ASP A 456 -25.74 -19.32 8.38
C ASP A 456 -25.73 -18.15 9.39
N SER A 457 -26.85 -17.42 9.49
CA SER A 457 -27.00 -16.32 10.44
C SER A 457 -27.02 -16.75 11.89
N ARG A 458 -27.63 -17.91 12.19
CA ARG A 458 -27.65 -18.49 13.56
C ARG A 458 -26.30 -19.09 13.91
N ALA A 459 -25.60 -19.68 12.94
CA ALA A 459 -24.25 -20.18 13.13
C ALA A 459 -23.27 -19.03 13.47
N LEU A 460 -23.31 -17.93 12.70
CA LEU A 460 -22.51 -16.74 13.01
C LEU A 460 -22.87 -16.13 14.38
N LYS A 461 -24.18 -16.05 14.72
CA LYS A 461 -24.62 -15.61 16.05
C LYS A 461 -23.98 -16.46 17.15
N ALA A 462 -24.12 -17.78 17.05
CA ALA A 462 -23.57 -18.70 18.06
C ALA A 462 -22.04 -18.59 18.18
N ALA A 463 -21.33 -18.44 17.07
CA ALA A 463 -19.89 -18.26 17.05
C ALA A 463 -19.46 -16.94 17.76
N LEU A 464 -20.15 -15.83 17.48
CA LEU A 464 -19.89 -14.54 18.17
C LEU A 464 -20.23 -14.59 19.67
N GLU A 465 -21.33 -15.26 20.04
CA GLU A 465 -21.72 -15.48 21.44
C GLU A 465 -20.67 -16.34 22.17
N GLY A 466 -20.07 -17.30 21.49
CA GLY A 466 -18.95 -18.09 22.01
C GLY A 466 -17.73 -17.26 22.40
N TYR A 467 -17.51 -16.10 21.76
CA TYR A 467 -16.49 -15.12 22.10
C TYR A 467 -16.96 -14.06 23.14
N GLY A 468 -18.16 -14.22 23.70
CA GLY A 468 -18.68 -13.38 24.78
C GLY A 468 -19.37 -12.09 24.34
N PHE A 469 -19.81 -12.00 23.07
CA PHE A 469 -20.70 -10.95 22.61
C PHE A 469 -22.17 -11.32 22.87
N SER A 470 -23.03 -10.31 23.05
CA SER A 470 -24.49 -10.48 23.14
C SER A 470 -25.07 -10.14 21.77
N VAL A 471 -25.55 -11.13 21.00
CA VAL A 471 -25.97 -10.94 19.62
C VAL A 471 -27.49 -10.89 19.48
N ILE A 472 -28.00 -9.75 19.00
CA ILE A 472 -29.40 -9.54 18.68
C ILE A 472 -29.55 -9.74 17.17
N LEU A 473 -30.16 -10.88 16.79
CA LEU A 473 -30.44 -11.20 15.39
C LEU A 473 -31.70 -10.50 14.92
N HIS A 474 -31.57 -9.69 13.88
CA HIS A 474 -32.67 -8.97 13.24
C HIS A 474 -33.09 -9.64 11.92
N ASN A 475 -34.27 -9.25 11.41
CA ASN A 475 -34.80 -9.67 10.10
C ASN A 475 -35.04 -11.18 9.93
N GLU A 476 -35.02 -11.97 10.99
CA GLU A 476 -35.34 -13.39 10.94
C GLU A 476 -36.81 -13.55 10.51
N GLY A 477 -37.07 -14.32 9.45
CA GLY A 477 -38.39 -14.49 8.89
C GLY A 477 -38.97 -13.29 8.14
N ALA A 478 -38.22 -12.19 7.98
CA ALA A 478 -38.72 -11.02 7.24
C ALA A 478 -38.74 -11.29 5.73
N ALA A 479 -39.66 -10.59 5.01
CA ALA A 479 -39.80 -10.69 3.56
C ALA A 479 -38.52 -10.24 2.83
N THR A 480 -38.24 -10.84 1.67
CA THR A 480 -37.13 -10.48 0.78
C THR A 480 -37.23 -9.00 0.36
N ILE A 481 -36.06 -8.37 0.30
CA ILE A 481 -35.93 -6.98 -0.16
C ILE A 481 -35.77 -6.99 -1.68
N TYR A 482 -36.61 -6.24 -2.40
CA TYR A 482 -36.48 -6.11 -3.85
C TYR A 482 -35.25 -5.24 -4.20
N HIS A 483 -34.54 -5.59 -5.24
CA HIS A 483 -33.32 -4.87 -5.66
C HIS A 483 -33.55 -3.39 -5.96
N TRP A 484 -34.70 -3.04 -6.55
CA TRP A 484 -35.06 -1.64 -6.79
C TRP A 484 -35.27 -0.83 -5.49
N GLN A 485 -35.75 -1.46 -4.41
CA GLN A 485 -35.83 -0.83 -3.08
C GLN A 485 -34.44 -0.60 -2.48
N GLN A 486 -33.56 -1.57 -2.67
CA GLN A 486 -32.16 -1.45 -2.26
C GLN A 486 -31.47 -0.30 -3.00
N PHE A 487 -31.61 -0.24 -4.32
CA PHE A 487 -31.10 0.85 -5.16
C PHE A 487 -31.62 2.22 -4.70
N LYS A 488 -32.93 2.35 -4.53
CA LYS A 488 -33.59 3.61 -4.14
C LYS A 488 -33.13 4.07 -2.75
N LEU A 489 -33.02 3.15 -1.78
CA LEU A 489 -32.51 3.47 -0.44
C LEU A 489 -31.05 3.97 -0.51
N CYS A 490 -30.18 3.28 -1.24
CA CYS A 490 -28.81 3.71 -1.45
C CYS A 490 -28.72 5.08 -2.13
N LEU A 491 -29.54 5.32 -3.15
CA LEU A 491 -29.61 6.62 -3.82
C LEU A 491 -30.01 7.74 -2.85
N MET A 492 -30.97 7.50 -1.96
CA MET A 492 -31.42 8.47 -0.96
C MET A 492 -30.38 8.71 0.13
N LEU A 493 -29.74 7.65 0.64
CA LEU A 493 -28.72 7.75 1.69
C LEU A 493 -27.45 8.47 1.19
N PHE A 494 -26.92 8.05 0.05
CA PHE A 494 -25.72 8.67 -0.53
C PHE A 494 -26.02 10.01 -1.24
N GLY A 495 -27.25 10.24 -1.65
CA GLY A 495 -27.67 11.54 -2.16
C GLY A 495 -27.81 12.62 -1.10
N GLU A 496 -27.94 12.23 0.18
CA GLU A 496 -28.10 13.11 1.36
C GLU A 496 -29.21 14.18 1.21
N GLN A 497 -30.24 13.86 0.42
CA GLN A 497 -31.32 14.81 0.12
C GLN A 497 -32.47 14.74 1.12
N ARG A 498 -32.46 13.81 2.05
CA ARG A 498 -33.54 13.55 3.02
C ARG A 498 -33.03 13.76 4.45
N ASN A 499 -33.50 14.83 5.09
CA ASN A 499 -33.09 15.20 6.45
C ASN A 499 -33.43 14.16 7.55
N PHE A 500 -34.35 13.25 7.28
CA PHE A 500 -34.76 12.18 8.20
C PHE A 500 -33.88 10.93 8.09
N LEU A 501 -33.07 10.80 7.01
CA LEU A 501 -32.10 9.74 6.86
C LEU A 501 -30.71 10.19 7.37
N PRO A 502 -29.93 9.27 7.93
CA PRO A 502 -28.59 9.61 8.41
C PRO A 502 -27.61 9.79 7.27
N ARG A 503 -26.52 10.47 7.57
CA ARG A 503 -25.33 10.47 6.73
C ARG A 503 -24.60 9.15 6.88
N VAL A 504 -24.20 8.53 5.78
CA VAL A 504 -23.37 7.34 5.79
C VAL A 504 -21.92 7.73 5.50
N ARG A 505 -21.01 7.30 6.35
CA ARG A 505 -19.56 7.52 6.18
C ARG A 505 -18.84 6.18 6.28
N ILE A 506 -17.85 5.96 5.43
CA ILE A 506 -17.13 4.70 5.33
C ILE A 506 -15.65 4.93 5.63
N CYS A 507 -15.07 4.11 6.49
CA CYS A 507 -13.65 4.13 6.79
C CYS A 507 -12.85 3.66 5.58
N GLU A 508 -12.22 4.57 4.86
CA GLU A 508 -11.45 4.24 3.66
C GLU A 508 -10.36 3.18 3.92
N ASN A 509 -9.70 3.25 5.06
CA ASN A 509 -8.54 2.39 5.37
C ASN A 509 -8.93 0.98 5.84
N GLU A 510 -10.04 0.86 6.58
CA GLU A 510 -10.50 -0.43 7.14
C GLU A 510 -11.62 -1.08 6.32
N CYS A 511 -12.13 -0.40 5.29
CA CYS A 511 -13.15 -0.88 4.38
C CYS A 511 -12.72 -0.70 2.90
N LYS A 512 -11.46 -1.02 2.58
CA LYS A 512 -10.87 -0.82 1.26
C LYS A 512 -11.59 -1.59 0.17
N ASN A 513 -11.88 -2.88 0.45
CA ASN A 513 -12.56 -3.74 -0.51
C ASN A 513 -14.01 -3.31 -0.72
N LEU A 514 -14.72 -2.91 0.35
CA LEU A 514 -16.06 -2.34 0.23
C LEU A 514 -16.05 -1.06 -0.62
N CYS A 515 -15.12 -0.14 -0.36
CA CYS A 515 -14.99 1.10 -1.14
C CYS A 515 -14.74 0.82 -2.62
N SER A 516 -13.85 -0.11 -2.93
CA SER A 516 -13.56 -0.55 -4.31
C SER A 516 -14.79 -1.20 -4.95
N ALA A 517 -15.42 -2.15 -4.25
CA ALA A 517 -16.59 -2.86 -4.75
C ALA A 517 -17.80 -1.94 -5.02
N ILE A 518 -18.02 -0.91 -4.18
CA ILE A 518 -19.06 0.10 -4.41
C ILE A 518 -18.83 0.85 -5.73
N LEU A 519 -17.59 1.22 -6.04
CA LEU A 519 -17.24 2.00 -7.24
C LEU A 519 -17.45 1.23 -8.53
N ILE A 520 -17.27 -0.10 -8.51
CA ILE A 520 -17.39 -0.96 -9.70
C ILE A 520 -18.68 -1.77 -9.75
N SER A 521 -19.53 -1.72 -8.72
CA SER A 521 -20.80 -2.48 -8.66
C SER A 521 -21.72 -2.09 -9.82
N PRO A 522 -21.95 -3.00 -10.80
CA PRO A 522 -22.72 -2.63 -11.98
C PRO A 522 -24.21 -2.65 -11.70
N LEU A 523 -24.92 -1.79 -12.40
CA LEU A 523 -26.38 -1.77 -12.44
C LEU A 523 -26.84 -2.47 -13.70
N VAL A 524 -27.78 -3.42 -13.55
CA VAL A 524 -28.43 -4.10 -14.67
C VAL A 524 -29.90 -3.79 -14.67
N LYS A 525 -30.42 -3.40 -15.85
CA LYS A 525 -31.87 -3.24 -16.10
C LYS A 525 -32.39 -4.55 -16.69
N LYS A 526 -33.36 -5.20 -16.01
CA LYS A 526 -34.08 -6.37 -16.52
C LYS A 526 -35.55 -6.02 -16.67
N GLY A 527 -35.97 -5.67 -17.89
CA GLY A 527 -37.31 -5.11 -18.13
C GLY A 527 -37.52 -3.83 -17.33
N ASN A 528 -38.54 -3.82 -16.47
CA ASN A 528 -38.85 -2.71 -15.58
C ASN A 528 -38.16 -2.83 -14.19
N SER A 529 -37.25 -3.77 -14.00
CA SER A 529 -36.52 -3.94 -12.72
C SER A 529 -35.08 -3.45 -12.82
N ILE A 530 -34.60 -2.87 -11.73
CA ILE A 530 -33.22 -2.46 -11.54
C ILE A 530 -32.60 -3.45 -10.56
N GLU A 531 -31.46 -4.06 -10.94
CA GLU A 531 -30.79 -5.06 -10.13
C GLU A 531 -29.30 -4.72 -9.96
N LEU A 532 -28.74 -5.07 -8.81
CA LEU A 532 -27.31 -5.17 -8.63
C LEU A 532 -26.81 -6.39 -9.40
N ASP A 533 -25.87 -6.21 -10.33
CA ASP A 533 -25.31 -7.35 -11.08
C ASP A 533 -24.38 -8.18 -10.18
N LYS A 534 -24.86 -9.34 -9.78
CA LYS A 534 -24.11 -10.31 -8.98
C LYS A 534 -23.33 -11.35 -9.83
N SER A 535 -23.12 -11.06 -11.11
CA SER A 535 -22.41 -12.00 -12.01
C SER A 535 -20.97 -12.25 -11.59
N SER A 536 -20.30 -11.26 -10.96
CA SER A 536 -18.95 -11.39 -10.43
C SER A 536 -18.83 -12.46 -9.33
N GLU A 537 -19.88 -12.67 -8.54
CA GLU A 537 -19.92 -13.67 -7.47
C GLU A 537 -19.89 -15.12 -7.97
N LYS A 538 -20.17 -15.35 -9.25
CA LYS A 538 -20.25 -16.68 -9.89
C LYS A 538 -19.05 -16.98 -10.78
N LYS A 539 -18.23 -16.00 -11.10
CA LYS A 539 -17.10 -16.15 -12.03
C LYS A 539 -15.82 -16.46 -11.26
N GLU A 540 -15.13 -17.53 -11.65
CA GLU A 540 -13.74 -17.74 -11.24
C GLU A 540 -12.83 -16.85 -12.10
N PRO A 541 -11.78 -16.23 -11.52
CA PRO A 541 -11.39 -16.22 -10.10
C PRO A 541 -12.03 -15.09 -9.28
N LEU A 542 -12.87 -14.24 -9.87
CA LEU A 542 -13.49 -13.05 -9.25
C LEU A 542 -14.18 -13.36 -7.93
N LYS A 543 -14.88 -14.48 -7.83
CA LYS A 543 -15.64 -14.86 -6.62
C LYS A 543 -14.76 -14.95 -5.35
N ARG A 544 -13.43 -14.97 -5.50
CA ARG A 544 -12.47 -14.97 -4.38
C ARG A 544 -11.84 -13.62 -4.10
N GLN A 545 -12.34 -12.55 -4.71
CA GLN A 545 -11.76 -11.22 -4.59
C GLN A 545 -12.78 -10.25 -3.99
N ALA A 546 -12.67 -10.00 -2.68
CA ALA A 546 -13.65 -9.22 -1.93
C ALA A 546 -13.90 -7.81 -2.50
N GLY A 547 -12.86 -7.15 -3.00
CA GLY A 547 -12.96 -5.80 -3.59
C GLY A 547 -13.54 -5.76 -5.00
N LEU A 548 -13.73 -6.91 -5.67
CA LEU A 548 -14.18 -7.01 -7.05
C LEU A 548 -15.54 -7.72 -7.18
N THR A 549 -16.16 -8.08 -6.06
CA THR A 549 -17.47 -8.72 -6.00
C THR A 549 -18.48 -7.86 -5.27
N THR A 550 -19.74 -8.19 -5.41
CA THR A 550 -20.85 -7.47 -4.78
C THR A 550 -21.24 -7.96 -3.39
N GLN A 551 -20.46 -8.89 -2.80
CA GLN A 551 -20.73 -9.46 -1.48
C GLN A 551 -20.66 -8.43 -0.35
N LEU A 552 -19.53 -7.69 -0.21
CA LEU A 552 -19.41 -6.63 0.79
C LEU A 552 -20.45 -5.52 0.60
N PRO A 553 -20.69 -4.99 -0.64
CA PRO A 553 -21.82 -4.11 -0.90
C PRO A 553 -23.18 -4.69 -0.50
N SER A 554 -23.43 -5.98 -0.73
CA SER A 554 -24.67 -6.63 -0.29
C SER A 554 -24.81 -6.65 1.22
N ALA A 555 -23.76 -7.02 1.96
CA ALA A 555 -23.75 -6.98 3.42
C ALA A 555 -24.03 -5.56 3.95
N MET A 556 -23.43 -4.52 3.32
CA MET A 556 -23.74 -3.13 3.63
C MET A 556 -25.21 -2.78 3.35
N ILE A 557 -25.77 -3.20 2.23
CA ILE A 557 -27.18 -2.97 1.88
C ILE A 557 -28.10 -3.60 2.93
N TYR A 558 -27.82 -4.82 3.40
CA TYR A 558 -28.64 -5.48 4.43
C TYR A 558 -28.60 -4.73 5.76
N LEU A 559 -27.44 -4.20 6.14
CA LEU A 559 -27.30 -3.31 7.30
C LEU A 559 -28.13 -2.03 7.13
N LEU A 560 -27.94 -1.33 6.00
CA LEU A 560 -28.61 -0.05 5.73
C LEU A 560 -30.14 -0.23 5.66
N TYR A 561 -30.60 -1.28 4.97
CA TYR A 561 -32.04 -1.55 4.87
C TYR A 561 -32.64 -2.02 6.19
N GLY A 562 -31.92 -2.82 6.95
CA GLY A 562 -32.34 -3.23 8.30
C GLY A 562 -32.48 -2.07 9.27
N LEU A 563 -31.61 -1.07 9.17
CA LEU A 563 -31.63 0.11 10.04
C LEU A 563 -32.63 1.20 9.58
N TYR A 564 -32.80 1.39 8.27
CA TYR A 564 -33.46 2.59 7.72
C TYR A 564 -34.57 2.29 6.74
N GLY A 565 -34.81 1.04 6.35
CA GLY A 565 -35.84 0.65 5.42
C GLY A 565 -37.27 1.01 5.91
N ASP A 566 -37.56 0.82 7.19
CA ASP A 566 -38.85 1.17 7.77
C ASP A 566 -39.04 2.70 7.88
N ILE A 567 -37.98 3.45 8.14
CA ILE A 567 -38.00 4.92 8.18
C ILE A 567 -38.29 5.50 6.78
N ALA A 568 -37.70 4.87 5.76
CA ALA A 568 -37.89 5.27 4.36
C ALA A 568 -39.08 4.61 3.69
N LYS A 569 -39.95 3.88 4.40
CA LYS A 569 -40.99 3.01 3.85
C LYS A 569 -41.93 3.74 2.89
N SER A 570 -42.34 4.96 3.21
CA SER A 570 -43.20 5.75 2.32
C SER A 570 -42.53 6.05 0.97
N ASP A 571 -41.25 6.39 0.99
CA ASP A 571 -40.49 6.71 -0.21
C ASP A 571 -40.15 5.43 -1.01
N LEU A 572 -40.01 4.28 -0.33
CA LEU A 572 -39.69 2.97 -0.93
C LEU A 572 -40.94 2.25 -1.47
N SER A 573 -42.15 2.77 -1.26
CA SER A 573 -43.39 2.16 -1.75
C SER A 573 -43.65 2.37 -3.25
N THR A 574 -42.99 3.35 -3.87
CA THR A 574 -43.16 3.71 -5.29
C THR A 574 -41.91 3.37 -6.09
N PHE A 575 -42.08 2.79 -7.27
CA PHE A 575 -40.98 2.55 -8.20
C PHE A 575 -40.36 3.90 -8.65
N PRO A 576 -39.04 4.05 -8.77
CA PRO A 576 -38.44 5.28 -9.26
C PRO A 576 -38.80 5.50 -10.74
N THR A 577 -39.55 6.56 -11.01
CA THR A 577 -39.91 6.98 -12.38
C THR A 577 -38.80 7.79 -13.04
N ASP A 578 -37.98 8.46 -12.22
CA ASP A 578 -36.90 9.31 -12.69
C ASP A 578 -35.53 8.62 -12.37
N LEU A 579 -35.11 7.79 -13.30
CA LEU A 579 -33.70 7.35 -13.30
C LEU A 579 -32.87 8.51 -13.83
N PRO A 580 -31.72 8.86 -13.19
CA PRO A 580 -30.81 9.81 -13.79
C PRO A 580 -30.43 9.29 -15.17
N ASP A 581 -30.78 10.06 -16.21
CA ASP A 581 -30.35 9.82 -17.58
C ASP A 581 -28.81 9.98 -17.66
N ASN A 582 -28.06 8.94 -17.27
CA ASN A 582 -26.67 8.82 -17.63
C ASN A 582 -26.51 8.23 -19.04
N THR A 583 -27.37 8.64 -19.97
CA THR A 583 -27.25 8.37 -21.41
C THR A 583 -26.79 9.59 -22.19
N ALA A 584 -26.22 10.58 -21.53
CA ALA A 584 -25.52 11.68 -22.22
C ALA A 584 -24.11 11.74 -21.69
N ILE A 585 -23.18 11.00 -22.29
CA ILE A 585 -21.91 11.35 -22.97
C ILE A 585 -21.18 10.05 -23.27
#